data_5468fcb624a24b4296d47ad29bcf6d7f
#
_entry.id   5468fcb624a24b4296d47ad29bcf6d7f
#
_cell.length_a   1.000
_cell.length_b   1.000
_cell.length_c   1.000
_cell.angle_alpha   90.00
_cell.angle_beta   90.00
_cell.angle_gamma   90.00
#
_symmetry.space_group_name_H-M   'P 1'
#
loop_
_entity.id
_entity.type
_entity.pdbx_description
1 polymer ?
#
loop_
_entity_poly.entity_id
_entity_poly.type
_entity_poly.pdbx_seq_one_letter_code
_entity_poly.pdbx_strand_id
1 'polypeptide(L)'
;MRWLLAVLLLWSVSARAAQPVDVVLALVDDVSRSIDDTEFDLQKHGYADAFNDPEVLAAIQGGPNGAIAVQYIEFASSYEVKTVVGWAVIHDKASAAEFAEKFLAAPRTYWGRTAIGSGIELAAKELATSGFEASRRVIDVCGDGTNNNGPEVSSVRDEAVEAGITINGLAIINDHPVSWTYAHVQPPGGLDKYYRENVTGGTGSFVLVVHDFHSFGDAIKRKLINEIAQIDTHRRPL
;
A
#
# COMPACT_ATOMS: atom_id res chain seq x y z
N MET A 1 45.10 -41.97 28.32
CA MET A 1 44.09 -41.83 27.23
C MET A 1 42.90 -41.00 27.76
N ARG A 2 42.83 -39.71 27.40
CA ARG A 2 41.75 -38.81 27.87
C ARG A 2 40.79 -38.61 26.67
N TRP A 3 39.57 -39.12 26.80
CA TRP A 3 38.50 -38.96 25.82
C TRP A 3 37.86 -37.60 26.05
N LEU A 4 37.98 -36.66 25.10
CA LEU A 4 37.25 -35.41 25.04
C LEU A 4 35.90 -35.68 24.34
N LEU A 5 34.82 -35.66 25.11
CA LEU A 5 33.46 -35.64 24.58
C LEU A 5 33.16 -34.21 24.10
N ALA A 6 33.10 -34.03 22.79
CA ALA A 6 32.60 -32.79 22.20
C ALA A 6 31.07 -32.80 22.22
N VAL A 7 30.45 -31.96 23.06
CA VAL A 7 29.01 -31.73 23.08
C VAL A 7 28.68 -30.76 21.97
N LEU A 8 28.09 -31.26 20.89
CA LEU A 8 27.50 -30.45 19.81
C LEU A 8 26.14 -29.88 20.30
N LEU A 9 26.14 -28.61 20.68
CA LEU A 9 24.92 -27.84 20.92
C LEU A 9 24.25 -27.55 19.57
N LEU A 10 23.24 -28.33 19.21
CA LEU A 10 22.33 -28.04 18.12
C LEU A 10 21.43 -26.87 18.52
N TRP A 11 21.72 -25.69 18.04
CA TRP A 11 20.81 -24.57 18.12
C TRP A 11 19.65 -24.82 17.12
N SER A 12 18.52 -25.23 17.67
CA SER A 12 17.27 -25.29 16.91
C SER A 12 16.84 -23.84 16.57
N VAL A 13 17.08 -23.41 15.35
CA VAL A 13 16.44 -22.22 14.83
C VAL A 13 14.96 -22.59 14.64
N SER A 14 14.11 -22.20 15.59
CA SER A 14 12.66 -22.27 15.40
C SER A 14 12.29 -21.36 14.23
N ALA A 15 12.02 -21.95 13.08
CA ALA A 15 11.36 -21.22 11.99
C ALA A 15 10.00 -20.74 12.55
N ARG A 16 9.86 -19.43 12.73
CA ARG A 16 8.58 -18.84 13.12
C ARG A 16 7.61 -19.12 11.97
N ALA A 17 6.54 -19.87 12.26
CA ALA A 17 5.49 -20.08 11.27
C ALA A 17 4.95 -18.72 10.80
N ALA A 18 4.75 -18.59 9.48
CA ALA A 18 4.17 -17.37 8.94
C ALA A 18 2.76 -17.16 9.53
N GLN A 19 2.45 -15.92 9.89
CA GLN A 19 1.15 -15.59 10.48
C GLN A 19 0.11 -15.51 9.36
N PRO A 20 -0.98 -16.29 9.43
CA PRO A 20 -2.02 -16.27 8.40
C PRO A 20 -2.86 -14.99 8.49
N VAL A 21 -3.10 -14.37 7.33
CA VAL A 21 -3.98 -13.21 7.15
C VAL A 21 -4.70 -13.34 5.79
N ASP A 22 -5.77 -12.58 5.57
CA ASP A 22 -6.52 -12.65 4.32
C ASP A 22 -5.83 -11.89 3.19
N VAL A 23 -5.25 -10.74 3.54
CA VAL A 23 -4.52 -9.86 2.61
C VAL A 23 -3.26 -9.33 3.29
N VAL A 24 -2.15 -9.28 2.56
CA VAL A 24 -0.98 -8.46 2.91
C VAL A 24 -1.00 -7.24 2.01
N LEU A 25 -1.18 -6.04 2.60
CA LEU A 25 -1.43 -4.78 1.91
C LEU A 25 -0.32 -3.77 2.20
N ALA A 26 0.34 -3.28 1.16
CA ALA A 26 1.25 -2.16 1.24
C ALA A 26 0.57 -0.90 0.67
N LEU A 27 0.32 0.09 1.51
CA LEU A 27 -0.11 1.42 1.12
C LEU A 27 1.12 2.21 0.67
N VAL A 28 1.10 2.77 -0.54
CA VAL A 28 2.26 3.42 -1.19
C VAL A 28 1.83 4.78 -1.71
N ASP A 29 2.11 5.81 -0.93
CA ASP A 29 1.56 7.14 -1.17
C ASP A 29 2.62 8.11 -1.67
N ASP A 30 2.21 8.87 -2.68
CA ASP A 30 2.94 10.04 -3.16
C ASP A 30 2.90 11.15 -2.12
N VAL A 31 4.09 11.58 -1.70
CA VAL A 31 4.29 12.76 -0.85
C VAL A 31 5.22 13.76 -1.54
N SER A 32 5.26 13.71 -2.88
CA SER A 32 6.04 14.65 -3.68
C SER A 32 5.54 16.08 -3.50
N ARG A 33 6.32 17.04 -3.96
CA ARG A 33 6.06 18.47 -3.72
C ARG A 33 4.77 19.03 -4.35
N SER A 34 4.09 18.27 -5.19
CA SER A 34 2.76 18.65 -5.72
C SER A 34 1.65 18.53 -4.69
N ILE A 35 1.84 17.64 -3.72
CA ILE A 35 0.96 17.51 -2.57
C ILE A 35 1.31 18.61 -1.56
N ASP A 36 0.40 19.55 -1.29
CA ASP A 36 0.61 20.55 -0.24
C ASP A 36 0.35 19.99 1.17
N ASP A 37 0.66 20.78 2.20
CA ASP A 37 0.53 20.29 3.59
C ASP A 37 -0.93 20.03 3.98
N THR A 38 -1.88 20.79 3.42
CA THR A 38 -3.32 20.56 3.67
C THR A 38 -3.79 19.28 3.00
N GLU A 39 -3.36 19.03 1.78
CA GLU A 39 -3.65 17.82 1.02
C GLU A 39 -3.05 16.58 1.69
N PHE A 40 -1.80 16.69 2.18
CA PHE A 40 -1.18 15.64 2.96
C PHE A 40 -1.94 15.32 4.25
N ASP A 41 -2.41 16.36 4.98
CA ASP A 41 -3.24 16.16 6.16
C ASP A 41 -4.58 15.50 5.82
N LEU A 42 -5.21 15.86 4.69
CA LEU A 42 -6.44 15.21 4.22
C LEU A 42 -6.20 13.73 3.86
N GLN A 43 -5.07 13.39 3.23
CA GLN A 43 -4.70 11.99 3.01
C GLN A 43 -4.60 11.22 4.33
N LYS A 44 -3.86 11.75 5.29
CA LYS A 44 -3.67 11.10 6.59
C LYS A 44 -4.98 10.87 7.33
N HIS A 45 -5.82 11.90 7.41
CA HIS A 45 -7.12 11.76 8.06
C HIS A 45 -8.03 10.80 7.30
N GLY A 46 -8.01 10.84 5.95
CA GLY A 46 -8.78 9.92 5.12
C GLY A 46 -8.47 8.45 5.38
N TYR A 47 -7.19 8.08 5.49
CA TYR A 47 -6.79 6.72 5.85
C TYR A 47 -7.18 6.37 7.29
N ALA A 48 -6.90 7.27 8.26
CA ALA A 48 -7.22 7.01 9.66
C ALA A 48 -8.72 6.81 9.88
N ASP A 49 -9.55 7.62 9.24
CA ASP A 49 -11.00 7.51 9.29
C ASP A 49 -11.48 6.21 8.62
N ALA A 50 -10.90 5.86 7.47
CA ALA A 50 -11.25 4.64 6.75
C ALA A 50 -10.94 3.37 7.57
N PHE A 51 -9.78 3.28 8.21
CA PHE A 51 -9.45 2.14 9.07
C PHE A 51 -10.34 2.06 10.33
N ASN A 52 -10.84 3.17 10.83
CA ASN A 52 -11.80 3.22 11.94
C ASN A 52 -13.26 3.01 11.49
N ASP A 53 -13.54 2.96 10.19
CA ASP A 53 -14.89 2.80 9.67
C ASP A 53 -15.43 1.39 9.90
N PRO A 54 -16.68 1.25 10.41
CA PRO A 54 -17.27 -0.05 10.69
C PRO A 54 -17.41 -0.96 9.46
N GLU A 55 -17.60 -0.42 8.25
CA GLU A 55 -17.74 -1.22 7.03
C GLU A 55 -16.38 -1.79 6.59
N VAL A 56 -15.28 -1.03 6.73
CA VAL A 56 -13.92 -1.53 6.49
C VAL A 56 -13.59 -2.62 7.51
N LEU A 57 -13.93 -2.42 8.78
CA LEU A 57 -13.73 -3.41 9.82
C LEU A 57 -14.54 -4.69 9.57
N ALA A 58 -15.78 -4.55 9.13
CA ALA A 58 -16.62 -5.68 8.75
C ALA A 58 -16.04 -6.45 7.54
N ALA A 59 -15.47 -5.73 6.56
CA ALA A 59 -14.79 -6.36 5.43
C ALA A 59 -13.56 -7.17 5.88
N ILE A 60 -12.74 -6.62 6.79
CA ILE A 60 -11.59 -7.32 7.37
C ILE A 60 -12.03 -8.59 8.10
N GLN A 61 -13.03 -8.47 8.98
CA GLN A 61 -13.51 -9.59 9.80
C GLN A 61 -14.30 -10.64 9.02
N GLY A 62 -14.79 -10.28 7.83
CA GLY A 62 -15.54 -11.18 6.94
C GLY A 62 -14.67 -12.21 6.20
N GLY A 63 -13.36 -12.05 6.20
CA GLY A 63 -12.42 -12.98 5.57
C GLY A 63 -12.23 -14.29 6.38
N PRO A 64 -11.65 -15.32 5.76
CA PRO A 64 -11.40 -16.62 6.41
C PRO A 64 -10.52 -16.55 7.67
N ASN A 65 -9.57 -15.62 7.71
CA ASN A 65 -8.69 -15.39 8.85
C ASN A 65 -9.17 -14.23 9.73
N GLY A 66 -10.10 -13.40 9.21
CA GLY A 66 -10.63 -12.22 9.89
C GLY A 66 -9.56 -11.16 10.20
N ALA A 67 -8.50 -11.13 9.42
CA ALA A 67 -7.35 -10.25 9.65
C ALA A 67 -6.64 -9.88 8.34
N ILE A 68 -6.07 -8.68 8.31
CA ILE A 68 -5.14 -8.24 7.26
C ILE A 68 -3.82 -7.80 7.89
N ALA A 69 -2.72 -7.89 7.14
CA ALA A 69 -1.48 -7.22 7.49
C ALA A 69 -1.33 -5.99 6.60
N VAL A 70 -1.04 -4.84 7.20
CA VAL A 70 -0.92 -3.57 6.49
C VAL A 70 0.33 -2.82 6.91
N GLN A 71 0.95 -2.11 5.95
CA GLN A 71 2.04 -1.16 6.19
C GLN A 71 1.82 0.10 5.36
N TYR A 72 2.57 1.16 5.70
CA TYR A 72 2.52 2.43 4.99
C TYR A 72 3.91 2.88 4.54
N ILE A 73 4.01 3.17 3.25
CA ILE A 73 5.22 3.61 2.55
C ILE A 73 4.94 4.98 1.95
N GLU A 74 5.84 5.93 2.14
CA GLU A 74 5.86 7.21 1.43
C GLU A 74 6.94 7.20 0.37
N PHE A 75 6.64 7.80 -0.79
CA PHE A 75 7.63 8.05 -1.83
C PHE A 75 7.57 9.49 -2.37
N ALA A 76 8.71 9.97 -2.80
CA ALA A 76 8.90 11.19 -3.59
C ALA A 76 9.95 10.91 -4.68
N SER A 77 11.18 11.43 -4.60
CA SER A 77 12.25 11.06 -5.54
C SER A 77 12.72 9.61 -5.33
N SER A 78 13.46 9.05 -6.29
CA SER A 78 13.89 7.64 -6.27
C SER A 78 14.72 7.22 -5.05
N TYR A 79 15.41 8.15 -4.40
CA TYR A 79 16.13 7.95 -3.14
C TYR A 79 15.35 8.41 -1.90
N GLU A 80 14.14 8.91 -2.11
CA GLU A 80 13.21 9.39 -1.09
C GLU A 80 12.00 8.45 -1.01
N VAL A 81 12.26 7.22 -0.58
CA VAL A 81 11.25 6.17 -0.40
C VAL A 81 11.48 5.50 0.93
N LYS A 82 10.44 5.35 1.75
CA LYS A 82 10.58 4.82 3.10
C LYS A 82 9.29 4.20 3.62
N THR A 83 9.43 3.07 4.31
CA THR A 83 8.37 2.54 5.18
C THR A 83 8.24 3.43 6.42
N VAL A 84 7.13 4.11 6.54
CA VAL A 84 6.84 5.08 7.62
C VAL A 84 6.12 4.39 8.77
N VAL A 85 5.15 3.52 8.45
CA VAL A 85 4.51 2.64 9.43
C VAL A 85 4.76 1.20 9.00
N GLY A 86 5.53 0.46 9.79
CA GLY A 86 5.82 -0.95 9.52
C GLY A 86 4.58 -1.84 9.68
N TRP A 87 4.74 -3.11 9.31
CA TRP A 87 3.67 -4.09 9.33
C TRP A 87 2.88 -4.11 10.65
N ALA A 88 1.57 -4.00 10.53
CA ALA A 88 0.60 -4.16 11.61
C ALA A 88 -0.49 -5.15 11.18
N VAL A 89 -0.97 -5.97 12.11
CA VAL A 89 -2.10 -6.85 11.87
C VAL A 89 -3.36 -6.20 12.40
N ILE A 90 -4.34 -6.00 11.51
CA ILE A 90 -5.65 -5.45 11.85
C ILE A 90 -6.67 -6.57 11.81
N HIS A 91 -7.39 -6.78 12.92
CA HIS A 91 -8.39 -7.83 13.09
C HIS A 91 -9.60 -7.38 13.93
N ASP A 92 -9.47 -6.23 14.60
CA ASP A 92 -10.51 -5.64 15.41
C ASP A 92 -10.40 -4.12 15.49
N LYS A 93 -11.35 -3.49 16.18
CA LYS A 93 -11.39 -2.04 16.35
C LYS A 93 -10.16 -1.49 17.06
N ALA A 94 -9.59 -2.24 18.02
CA ALA A 94 -8.45 -1.76 18.79
C ALA A 94 -7.18 -1.73 17.93
N SER A 95 -6.91 -2.80 17.18
CA SER A 95 -5.78 -2.86 16.26
C SER A 95 -5.90 -1.87 15.08
N ALA A 96 -7.12 -1.60 14.60
CA ALA A 96 -7.39 -0.58 13.60
C ALA A 96 -7.09 0.84 14.14
N ALA A 97 -7.56 1.14 15.35
CA ALA A 97 -7.29 2.42 15.99
C ALA A 97 -5.79 2.63 16.27
N GLU A 98 -5.09 1.59 16.73
CA GLU A 98 -3.64 1.66 16.96
C GLU A 98 -2.87 1.95 15.66
N PHE A 99 -3.26 1.31 14.55
CA PHE A 99 -2.67 1.60 13.24
C PHE A 99 -2.95 3.04 12.80
N ALA A 100 -4.21 3.49 12.91
CA ALA A 100 -4.63 4.85 12.56
C ALA A 100 -3.86 5.91 13.38
N GLU A 101 -3.66 5.69 14.68
CA GLU A 101 -2.87 6.58 15.55
C GLU A 101 -1.41 6.67 15.09
N LYS A 102 -0.76 5.54 14.78
CA LYS A 102 0.60 5.51 14.26
C LYS A 102 0.71 6.24 12.93
N PHE A 103 -0.28 6.05 12.07
CA PHE A 103 -0.38 6.70 10.78
C PHE A 103 -0.49 8.23 10.94
N LEU A 104 -1.39 8.72 11.78
CA LEU A 104 -1.57 10.14 12.07
C LEU A 104 -0.34 10.78 12.73
N ALA A 105 0.33 10.05 13.62
CA ALA A 105 1.52 10.55 14.31
C ALA A 105 2.77 10.63 13.41
N ALA A 106 2.79 9.92 12.31
CA ALA A 106 3.94 9.90 11.41
C ALA A 106 4.10 11.25 10.70
N PRO A 107 5.27 11.91 10.75
CA PRO A 107 5.52 13.13 10.00
C PRO A 107 5.70 12.81 8.51
N ARG A 108 5.38 13.76 7.64
CA ARG A 108 5.75 13.70 6.24
C ARG A 108 7.27 13.58 6.10
N THR A 109 7.73 12.62 5.27
CA THR A 109 9.16 12.31 5.17
C THR A 109 9.89 13.09 4.09
N TYR A 110 9.22 13.40 2.96
CA TYR A 110 9.87 13.91 1.76
C TYR A 110 9.04 14.96 1.01
N TRP A 111 9.68 15.66 0.06
CA TRP A 111 9.08 16.71 -0.80
C TRP A 111 9.64 16.68 -2.22
N GLY A 112 10.21 15.58 -2.68
CA GLY A 112 10.93 15.51 -3.94
C GLY A 112 10.05 15.42 -5.19
N ARG A 113 10.53 14.65 -6.17
CA ARG A 113 9.84 14.32 -7.42
C ARG A 113 8.86 13.16 -7.19
N THR A 114 8.27 12.63 -8.28
CA THR A 114 7.33 11.51 -8.23
C THR A 114 8.00 10.25 -8.79
N ALA A 115 8.37 9.31 -7.90
CA ALA A 115 9.04 8.05 -8.24
C ALA A 115 8.17 6.83 -7.88
N ILE A 116 7.02 6.69 -8.57
CA ILE A 116 6.07 5.59 -8.36
C ILE A 116 6.77 4.22 -8.45
N GLY A 117 7.64 4.03 -9.46
CA GLY A 117 8.39 2.79 -9.63
C GLY A 117 9.21 2.42 -8.40
N SER A 118 9.90 3.40 -7.77
CA SER A 118 10.66 3.14 -6.54
C SER A 118 9.77 2.76 -5.35
N GLY A 119 8.58 3.36 -5.25
CA GLY A 119 7.57 2.98 -4.25
C GLY A 119 7.12 1.52 -4.41
N ILE A 120 6.82 1.12 -5.65
CA ILE A 120 6.42 -0.26 -5.98
C ILE A 120 7.57 -1.25 -5.71
N GLU A 121 8.82 -0.93 -6.08
CA GLU A 121 9.99 -1.79 -5.81
C GLU A 121 10.16 -2.05 -4.30
N LEU A 122 10.09 -1.00 -3.46
CA LEU A 122 10.20 -1.18 -2.02
C LEU A 122 9.05 -2.02 -1.48
N ALA A 123 7.82 -1.72 -1.88
CA ALA A 123 6.64 -2.47 -1.44
C ALA A 123 6.71 -3.95 -1.84
N ALA A 124 7.09 -4.26 -3.08
CA ALA A 124 7.22 -5.64 -3.56
C ALA A 124 8.29 -6.42 -2.77
N LYS A 125 9.43 -5.78 -2.49
CA LYS A 125 10.50 -6.36 -1.67
C LYS A 125 10.04 -6.66 -0.24
N GLU A 126 9.30 -5.73 0.38
CA GLU A 126 8.82 -5.90 1.75
C GLU A 126 7.66 -6.90 1.84
N LEU A 127 6.79 -6.96 0.83
CA LEU A 127 5.77 -8.01 0.70
C LEU A 127 6.40 -9.41 0.63
N ALA A 128 7.50 -9.57 -0.12
CA ALA A 128 8.20 -10.85 -0.24
C ALA A 128 8.82 -11.33 1.08
N THR A 129 9.14 -10.42 1.99
CA THR A 129 9.80 -10.71 3.27
C THR A 129 8.93 -10.41 4.49
N SER A 130 7.63 -10.18 4.30
CA SER A 130 6.70 -9.73 5.34
C SER A 130 6.54 -10.69 6.52
N GLY A 131 6.76 -12.00 6.30
CA GLY A 131 6.53 -13.03 7.31
C GLY A 131 5.06 -13.41 7.51
N PHE A 132 4.17 -12.92 6.64
CA PHE A 132 2.75 -13.29 6.62
C PHE A 132 2.45 -14.32 5.53
N GLU A 133 1.47 -15.18 5.79
CA GLU A 133 0.89 -16.09 4.82
C GLU A 133 -0.49 -15.58 4.41
N ALA A 134 -0.65 -15.24 3.12
CA ALA A 134 -1.91 -14.77 2.58
C ALA A 134 -2.11 -15.27 1.15
N SER A 135 -3.37 -15.45 0.78
CA SER A 135 -3.74 -15.75 -0.60
C SER A 135 -3.57 -14.54 -1.53
N ARG A 136 -3.53 -13.34 -0.96
CA ARG A 136 -3.46 -12.08 -1.72
C ARG A 136 -2.40 -11.15 -1.16
N ARG A 137 -1.56 -10.65 -2.08
CA ARG A 137 -0.57 -9.60 -1.82
C ARG A 137 -0.92 -8.41 -2.69
N VAL A 138 -1.11 -7.27 -2.06
CA VAL A 138 -1.62 -6.07 -2.73
C VAL A 138 -0.71 -4.88 -2.45
N ILE A 139 -0.42 -4.13 -3.50
CA ILE A 139 0.16 -2.80 -3.43
C ILE A 139 -0.93 -1.81 -3.82
N ASP A 140 -1.18 -0.84 -2.97
CA ASP A 140 -2.10 0.27 -3.19
C ASP A 140 -1.30 1.54 -3.46
N VAL A 141 -1.32 2.04 -4.70
CA VAL A 141 -0.58 3.25 -5.10
C VAL A 141 -1.52 4.44 -5.17
N CYS A 142 -1.26 5.46 -4.34
CA CYS A 142 -1.97 6.74 -4.37
C CYS A 142 -1.05 7.86 -4.84
N GLY A 143 -1.53 8.73 -5.71
CA GLY A 143 -0.77 9.92 -6.13
C GLY A 143 -1.52 10.79 -7.13
N ASP A 144 -1.01 12.01 -7.30
CA ASP A 144 -1.57 13.07 -8.14
C ASP A 144 -0.79 13.31 -9.44
N GLY A 145 0.27 12.50 -9.70
CA GLY A 145 1.16 12.69 -10.83
C GLY A 145 1.61 11.41 -11.53
N THR A 146 2.34 11.61 -12.63
CA THR A 146 3.01 10.55 -13.37
C THR A 146 4.41 10.29 -12.82
N ASN A 147 4.93 9.08 -13.01
CA ASN A 147 6.33 8.79 -12.70
C ASN A 147 7.25 9.70 -13.52
N ASN A 148 8.05 10.51 -12.84
CA ASN A 148 8.98 11.44 -13.46
C ASN A 148 10.41 11.34 -12.92
N ASN A 149 10.64 10.32 -12.08
CA ASN A 149 11.94 10.03 -11.47
C ASN A 149 12.04 8.52 -11.15
N GLY A 150 13.25 7.99 -11.06
CA GLY A 150 13.48 6.58 -10.72
C GLY A 150 13.24 5.62 -11.89
N PRO A 151 13.01 4.32 -11.59
CA PRO A 151 12.82 3.29 -12.59
C PRO A 151 11.54 3.50 -13.40
N GLU A 152 11.50 2.87 -14.56
CA GLU A 152 10.32 2.87 -15.41
C GLU A 152 9.22 2.05 -14.73
N VAL A 153 8.04 2.68 -14.54
CA VAL A 153 7.00 2.15 -13.67
C VAL A 153 6.35 0.88 -14.24
N SER A 154 6.16 0.77 -15.56
CA SER A 154 5.55 -0.40 -16.16
C SER A 154 6.44 -1.65 -16.05
N SER A 155 7.76 -1.49 -16.13
CA SER A 155 8.68 -2.61 -15.91
C SER A 155 8.61 -3.13 -14.48
N VAL A 156 8.64 -2.23 -13.49
CA VAL A 156 8.55 -2.59 -12.08
C VAL A 156 7.18 -3.21 -11.74
N ARG A 157 6.10 -2.65 -12.31
CA ARG A 157 4.75 -3.19 -12.22
C ARG A 157 4.70 -4.63 -12.74
N ASP A 158 5.26 -4.87 -13.90
CA ASP A 158 5.24 -6.20 -14.56
C ASP A 158 6.01 -7.23 -13.73
N GLU A 159 7.17 -6.88 -13.16
CA GLU A 159 7.94 -7.73 -12.25
C GLU A 159 7.13 -8.06 -10.97
N ALA A 160 6.46 -7.09 -10.37
CA ALA A 160 5.63 -7.32 -9.20
C ALA A 160 4.42 -8.22 -9.51
N VAL A 161 3.79 -8.03 -10.68
CA VAL A 161 2.68 -8.87 -11.14
C VAL A 161 3.14 -10.31 -11.43
N GLU A 162 4.33 -10.51 -12.01
CA GLU A 162 4.92 -11.83 -12.22
C GLU A 162 5.21 -12.53 -10.88
N ALA A 163 5.55 -11.76 -9.84
CA ALA A 163 5.69 -12.28 -8.47
C ALA A 163 4.34 -12.55 -7.75
N GLY A 164 3.19 -12.41 -8.45
CA GLY A 164 1.86 -12.69 -7.91
C GLY A 164 1.28 -11.56 -7.06
N ILE A 165 1.76 -10.33 -7.23
CA ILE A 165 1.26 -9.15 -6.53
C ILE A 165 0.21 -8.46 -7.41
N THR A 166 -0.89 -8.01 -6.80
CA THR A 166 -1.87 -7.14 -7.45
C THR A 166 -1.56 -5.69 -7.09
N ILE A 167 -1.53 -4.80 -8.09
CA ILE A 167 -1.31 -3.37 -7.87
C ILE A 167 -2.57 -2.61 -8.25
N ASN A 168 -3.17 -1.95 -7.27
CA ASN A 168 -4.30 -1.03 -7.45
C ASN A 168 -3.84 0.42 -7.43
N GLY A 169 -4.68 1.32 -7.93
CA GLY A 169 -4.33 2.74 -7.99
C GLY A 169 -5.47 3.65 -7.53
N LEU A 170 -5.11 4.74 -6.86
CA LEU A 170 -5.95 5.91 -6.67
C LEU A 170 -5.28 7.10 -7.37
N ALA A 171 -5.86 7.51 -8.49
CA ALA A 171 -5.43 8.69 -9.23
C ALA A 171 -6.15 9.93 -8.67
N ILE A 172 -5.39 10.86 -8.11
CA ILE A 172 -5.92 12.11 -7.56
C ILE A 172 -5.77 13.19 -8.64
N ILE A 173 -6.88 13.65 -9.19
CA ILE A 173 -6.91 14.71 -10.18
C ILE A 173 -7.23 16.01 -9.44
N ASN A 174 -6.19 16.80 -9.13
CA ASN A 174 -6.38 18.08 -8.49
C ASN A 174 -6.73 19.14 -9.54
N ASP A 175 -8.03 19.36 -9.77
CA ASP A 175 -8.52 20.36 -10.73
C ASP A 175 -8.38 21.80 -10.21
N HIS A 176 -8.12 21.99 -8.93
CA HIS A 176 -8.04 23.30 -8.26
C HIS A 176 -6.83 23.45 -7.34
N PRO A 177 -5.58 23.31 -7.87
CA PRO A 177 -4.39 23.47 -7.04
C PRO A 177 -4.32 24.90 -6.45
N VAL A 178 -3.91 25.01 -5.19
CA VAL A 178 -3.77 26.30 -4.50
C VAL A 178 -2.75 27.25 -5.16
N SER A 179 -1.85 26.71 -5.97
CA SER A 179 -0.85 27.47 -6.72
C SER A 179 -0.42 26.67 -7.96
N TRP A 180 0.00 27.38 -9.01
CA TRP A 180 0.59 26.75 -10.20
C TRP A 180 1.84 25.89 -9.89
N THR A 181 2.52 26.11 -8.76
CA THR A 181 3.66 25.29 -8.30
C THR A 181 3.25 23.89 -7.87
N TYR A 182 1.99 23.70 -7.52
CA TYR A 182 1.37 22.40 -7.16
C TYR A 182 0.58 21.78 -8.31
N ALA A 183 0.44 22.49 -9.43
CA ALA A 183 -0.27 21.98 -10.59
C ALA A 183 0.56 20.91 -11.31
N HIS A 184 -0.04 19.75 -11.52
CA HIS A 184 0.52 18.73 -12.41
C HIS A 184 0.09 18.97 -13.86
N VAL A 185 1.06 18.77 -14.78
CA VAL A 185 0.73 18.64 -16.18
C VAL A 185 0.07 17.27 -16.39
N GLN A 186 -1.22 17.28 -16.72
CA GLN A 186 -1.93 16.03 -16.96
C GLN A 186 -1.32 15.30 -18.17
N PRO A 187 -1.08 13.98 -18.07
CA PRO A 187 -0.58 13.20 -19.18
C PRO A 187 -1.62 13.11 -20.30
N PRO A 188 -1.20 12.83 -21.55
CA PRO A 188 -2.14 12.61 -22.65
C PRO A 188 -3.16 11.52 -22.32
N GLY A 189 -4.45 11.90 -22.32
CA GLY A 189 -5.55 11.01 -21.98
C GLY A 189 -5.93 10.95 -20.51
N GLY A 190 -5.29 11.75 -19.64
CA GLY A 190 -5.60 11.87 -18.23
C GLY A 190 -4.79 10.93 -17.33
N LEU A 191 -4.72 11.30 -16.04
CA LEU A 191 -3.96 10.55 -15.03
C LEU A 191 -4.56 9.16 -14.79
N ASP A 192 -5.87 9.04 -14.85
CA ASP A 192 -6.59 7.78 -14.72
C ASP A 192 -6.20 6.76 -15.78
N LYS A 193 -6.05 7.21 -17.04
CA LYS A 193 -5.54 6.36 -18.12
C LYS A 193 -4.09 5.98 -17.88
N TYR A 194 -3.25 6.94 -17.48
CA TYR A 194 -1.86 6.65 -17.15
C TYR A 194 -1.72 5.57 -16.08
N TYR A 195 -2.51 5.66 -14.99
CA TYR A 195 -2.51 4.66 -13.94
C TYR A 195 -2.94 3.28 -14.45
N ARG A 196 -4.01 3.21 -15.25
CA ARG A 196 -4.47 1.93 -15.84
C ARG A 196 -3.43 1.28 -16.75
N GLU A 197 -2.72 2.07 -17.54
CA GLU A 197 -1.79 1.54 -18.54
C GLU A 197 -0.39 1.26 -17.98
N ASN A 198 0.06 2.01 -16.98
CA ASN A 198 1.45 1.96 -16.52
C ASN A 198 1.61 1.51 -15.06
N VAL A 199 0.67 1.86 -14.16
CA VAL A 199 0.85 1.66 -12.71
C VAL A 199 0.18 0.39 -12.22
N THR A 200 -1.10 0.20 -12.57
CA THR A 200 -1.87 -0.93 -12.04
C THR A 200 -1.65 -2.20 -12.85
N GLY A 201 -1.81 -3.35 -12.20
CA GLY A 201 -1.63 -4.67 -12.84
C GLY A 201 -1.95 -5.82 -11.90
N GLY A 202 -1.99 -7.02 -12.44
CA GLY A 202 -2.35 -8.22 -11.71
C GLY A 202 -3.84 -8.53 -11.72
N THR A 203 -4.21 -9.69 -11.17
CA THR A 203 -5.59 -10.20 -11.22
C THR A 203 -6.53 -9.32 -10.40
N GLY A 204 -7.56 -8.79 -11.05
CA GLY A 204 -8.57 -7.96 -10.40
C GLY A 204 -8.10 -6.55 -10.04
N SER A 205 -6.97 -6.09 -10.59
CA SER A 205 -6.49 -4.72 -10.38
C SER A 205 -7.48 -3.68 -10.90
N PHE A 206 -7.52 -2.54 -10.23
CA PHE A 206 -8.42 -1.44 -10.59
C PHE A 206 -7.79 -0.07 -10.31
N VAL A 207 -8.38 0.96 -10.91
CA VAL A 207 -8.07 2.36 -10.62
C VAL A 207 -9.33 3.04 -10.13
N LEU A 208 -9.25 3.70 -8.97
CA LEU A 208 -10.22 4.71 -8.56
C LEU A 208 -9.70 6.10 -8.92
N VAL A 209 -10.62 7.03 -9.12
CA VAL A 209 -10.32 8.42 -9.44
C VAL A 209 -11.03 9.32 -8.46
N VAL A 210 -10.34 10.30 -7.94
CA VAL A 210 -10.91 11.42 -7.18
C VAL A 210 -10.50 12.72 -7.83
N HIS A 211 -11.41 13.71 -7.81
CA HIS A 211 -11.19 15.02 -8.43
C HIS A 211 -10.79 16.11 -7.43
N ASP A 212 -10.69 15.75 -6.17
CA ASP A 212 -10.21 16.63 -5.10
C ASP A 212 -9.82 15.82 -3.86
N PHE A 213 -9.01 16.43 -2.98
CA PHE A 213 -8.59 15.80 -1.73
C PHE A 213 -9.71 15.72 -0.68
N HIS A 214 -10.78 16.50 -0.80
CA HIS A 214 -11.92 16.40 0.15
C HIS A 214 -12.68 15.09 -0.03
N SER A 215 -12.70 14.54 -1.25
CA SER A 215 -13.31 13.24 -1.56
C SER A 215 -12.39 12.05 -1.28
N PHE A 216 -11.15 12.30 -0.84
CA PHE A 216 -10.13 11.27 -0.65
C PHE A 216 -10.56 10.22 0.38
N GLY A 217 -11.06 10.63 1.55
CA GLY A 217 -11.47 9.71 2.62
C GLY A 217 -12.53 8.70 2.17
N ASP A 218 -13.57 9.16 1.48
CA ASP A 218 -14.62 8.29 0.92
C ASP A 218 -14.06 7.36 -0.16
N ALA A 219 -13.10 7.81 -0.94
CA ALA A 219 -12.46 7.00 -1.96
C ALA A 219 -11.57 5.91 -1.34
N ILE A 220 -10.77 6.24 -0.32
CA ILE A 220 -9.95 5.27 0.42
C ILE A 220 -10.84 4.23 1.10
N LYS A 221 -11.90 4.63 1.78
CA LYS A 221 -12.86 3.68 2.36
C LYS A 221 -13.35 2.67 1.32
N ARG A 222 -13.85 3.14 0.18
CA ARG A 222 -14.33 2.26 -0.90
C ARG A 222 -13.22 1.40 -1.48
N LYS A 223 -12.02 1.96 -1.62
CA LYS A 223 -10.85 1.26 -2.13
C LYS A 223 -10.44 0.12 -1.21
N LEU A 224 -10.30 0.38 0.09
CA LEU A 224 -9.98 -0.64 1.10
C LEU A 224 -11.03 -1.75 1.14
N ILE A 225 -12.32 -1.43 1.11
CA ILE A 225 -13.37 -2.45 1.05
C ILE A 225 -13.21 -3.34 -0.19
N ASN A 226 -12.97 -2.74 -1.37
CA ASN A 226 -12.76 -3.50 -2.60
C ASN A 226 -11.52 -4.39 -2.53
N GLU A 227 -10.42 -3.91 -1.97
CA GLU A 227 -9.17 -4.64 -1.82
C GLU A 227 -9.28 -5.80 -0.84
N ILE A 228 -10.02 -5.59 0.25
CA ILE A 228 -10.18 -6.58 1.31
C ILE A 228 -11.26 -7.62 0.92
N ALA A 229 -12.40 -7.16 0.40
CA ALA A 229 -13.56 -8.00 0.11
C ALA A 229 -13.51 -8.73 -1.24
N GLN A 230 -12.45 -8.57 -2.06
CA GLN A 230 -12.30 -9.36 -3.29
C GLN A 230 -12.21 -10.86 -2.95
N ILE A 231 -13.39 -11.50 -2.89
CA ILE A 231 -13.51 -12.93 -2.71
C ILE A 231 -12.94 -13.59 -3.97
N ASP A 232 -12.03 -14.54 -3.77
CA ASP A 232 -11.50 -15.37 -4.85
C ASP A 232 -12.66 -16.16 -5.48
N THR A 233 -13.25 -15.62 -6.54
CA THR A 233 -14.36 -16.27 -7.29
C THR A 233 -13.94 -17.56 -7.97
N HIS A 234 -12.69 -18.00 -7.82
CA HIS A 234 -12.17 -19.25 -8.33
C HIS A 234 -12.27 -20.42 -7.35
N ARG A 235 -12.65 -20.23 -6.10
CA ARG A 235 -13.05 -21.35 -5.22
C ARG A 235 -14.48 -21.74 -5.53
N ARG A 236 -14.69 -22.62 -6.54
CA ARG A 236 -15.90 -23.41 -6.64
C ARG A 236 -15.99 -24.28 -5.39
N PRO A 237 -17.12 -24.28 -4.66
CA PRO A 237 -17.34 -25.29 -3.63
C PRO A 237 -17.34 -26.68 -4.30
N LEU A 238 -16.60 -27.62 -3.71
CA LEU A 238 -16.62 -29.03 -4.06
C LEU A 238 -17.99 -29.63 -3.73
#